data_c1ba2c59dc4edfced81da66ec4955cf5
#
_entry.id   c1ba2c59dc4edfced81da66ec4955cf5
#
_cell.length_a   1.000
_cell.length_b   1.000
_cell.length_c   1.000
_cell.angle_alpha   90.00
_cell.angle_beta   90.00
_cell.angle_gamma   90.00
#
_symmetry.space_group_name_H-M   'P 1'
#
loop_
_entity.id
_entity.type
_entity.pdbx_description
1 polymer ?
#
loop_
_entity_poly.entity_id
_entity_poly.type
_entity_poly.pdbx_seq_one_letter_code
_entity_poly.pdbx_strand_id
1 'polypeptide(L)'
;SDPGPIASQKWIEAQVDKISKKVSPSKVILGLGAYGYDWSSNPDQNTSVTYMQAITKANQSKAKLDFDDNTFNLSFSYKDLKNNVHNVFFTDAATLFNTMRFASEYPLAGTALWRLGSEDARIWNYYNKDLSAANIAKINLKPLENVKGQTMVDYIGDGEVLDVLNTPKSGKIALEIDKNENIITDENYITYPTSYEVQKHGEAPAKELVLTFDDGPDETYTPQVLDVLSKHHVPAVFFLIGLNSE
;
A
#
# COMPACT_ATOMS: atom_id res chain seq x y z
N SER A 1 -16.94 14.73 -10.73
CA SER A 1 -17.31 13.36 -11.16
C SER A 1 -17.90 12.62 -9.99
N ASP A 2 -18.83 11.73 -10.24
CA ASP A 2 -19.40 10.89 -9.21
C ASP A 2 -18.35 9.89 -8.69
N PRO A 3 -18.41 9.52 -7.39
CA PRO A 3 -17.55 8.47 -6.85
C PRO A 3 -17.66 7.15 -7.65
N GLY A 4 -16.53 6.53 -7.93
CA GLY A 4 -16.51 5.29 -8.69
C GLY A 4 -15.11 4.70 -8.84
N PRO A 5 -15.01 3.47 -9.37
CA PRO A 5 -13.75 2.80 -9.62
C PRO A 5 -12.93 3.51 -10.72
N ILE A 6 -11.62 3.27 -10.73
CA ILE A 6 -10.69 3.80 -11.75
C ILE A 6 -11.11 3.35 -13.14
N ALA A 7 -11.41 2.05 -13.27
CA ALA A 7 -11.99 1.45 -14.46
C ALA A 7 -12.68 0.15 -14.06
N SER A 8 -13.90 -0.07 -14.54
CA SER A 8 -14.53 -1.38 -14.39
C SER A 8 -13.99 -2.35 -15.44
N GLN A 9 -13.94 -3.62 -15.13
CA GLN A 9 -13.52 -4.64 -16.08
C GLN A 9 -14.38 -4.62 -17.34
N LYS A 10 -15.71 -4.54 -17.20
CA LYS A 10 -16.62 -4.42 -18.37
C LYS A 10 -16.32 -3.23 -19.26
N TRP A 11 -15.94 -2.10 -18.67
CA TRP A 11 -15.53 -0.93 -19.45
C TRP A 11 -14.22 -1.20 -20.21
N ILE A 12 -13.23 -1.81 -19.55
CA ILE A 12 -11.96 -2.19 -20.18
C ILE A 12 -12.22 -3.12 -21.37
N GLU A 13 -13.01 -4.17 -21.17
CA GLU A 13 -13.41 -5.12 -22.23
C GLU A 13 -14.02 -4.41 -23.43
N ALA A 14 -15.01 -3.55 -23.17
CA ALA A 14 -15.67 -2.79 -24.25
C ALA A 14 -14.68 -1.86 -24.99
N GLN A 15 -13.68 -1.27 -24.30
CA GLN A 15 -12.68 -0.44 -24.96
C GLN A 15 -11.69 -1.27 -25.78
N VAL A 16 -11.26 -2.42 -25.28
CA VAL A 16 -10.37 -3.35 -25.99
C VAL A 16 -11.06 -3.87 -27.25
N ASP A 17 -12.32 -4.29 -27.16
CA ASP A 17 -13.13 -4.70 -28.32
C ASP A 17 -13.27 -3.60 -29.37
N LYS A 18 -13.53 -2.38 -28.91
CA LYS A 18 -13.70 -1.22 -29.78
C LYS A 18 -12.41 -0.85 -30.53
N ILE A 19 -11.27 -0.87 -29.84
CA ILE A 19 -9.99 -0.52 -30.44
C ILE A 19 -9.47 -1.62 -31.35
N SER A 20 -9.68 -2.89 -30.99
CA SER A 20 -9.25 -4.06 -31.75
C SER A 20 -9.94 -4.16 -33.13
N LYS A 21 -11.09 -3.51 -33.31
CA LYS A 21 -11.77 -3.36 -34.61
C LYS A 21 -11.10 -2.32 -35.52
N LYS A 22 -10.25 -1.44 -34.96
CA LYS A 22 -9.63 -0.33 -35.70
C LYS A 22 -8.13 -0.47 -35.85
N VAL A 23 -7.49 -1.13 -34.88
CA VAL A 23 -6.04 -1.29 -34.79
C VAL A 23 -5.75 -2.75 -34.49
N SER A 24 -4.69 -3.30 -35.11
CA SER A 24 -4.25 -4.66 -34.77
C SER A 24 -4.00 -4.78 -33.27
N PRO A 25 -4.57 -5.77 -32.56
CA PRO A 25 -4.35 -5.98 -31.13
C PRO A 25 -2.86 -6.05 -30.76
N SER A 26 -2.01 -6.59 -31.63
CA SER A 26 -0.55 -6.65 -31.43
C SER A 26 0.15 -5.28 -31.35
N LYS A 27 -0.58 -4.18 -31.56
CA LYS A 27 -0.10 -2.79 -31.39
C LYS A 27 -0.72 -2.11 -30.18
N VAL A 28 -1.57 -2.80 -29.42
CA VAL A 28 -2.29 -2.27 -28.27
C VAL A 28 -1.60 -2.74 -26.99
N ILE A 29 -1.29 -1.80 -26.10
CA ILE A 29 -0.82 -2.04 -24.72
C ILE A 29 -1.97 -1.65 -23.79
N LEU A 30 -2.40 -2.58 -22.94
CA LEU A 30 -3.42 -2.31 -21.92
C LEU A 30 -2.79 -1.70 -20.67
N GLY A 31 -3.22 -0.48 -20.33
CA GLY A 31 -2.86 0.15 -19.05
C GLY A 31 -3.63 -0.47 -17.89
N LEU A 32 -2.91 -0.93 -16.87
CA LEU A 32 -3.46 -1.44 -15.62
C LEU A 32 -3.40 -0.35 -14.56
N GLY A 33 -4.54 0.10 -14.06
CA GLY A 33 -4.62 1.09 -12.96
C GLY A 33 -4.39 0.40 -11.61
N ALA A 34 -3.17 0.49 -11.08
CA ALA A 34 -2.78 -0.16 -9.83
C ALA A 34 -2.77 0.83 -8.66
N TYR A 35 -3.90 1.45 -8.37
CA TYR A 35 -4.10 2.46 -7.33
C TYR A 35 -5.61 2.60 -7.03
N GLY A 36 -5.98 3.56 -6.20
CA GLY A 36 -7.36 3.86 -5.88
C GLY A 36 -7.64 5.35 -5.78
N TYR A 37 -8.90 5.67 -5.53
CA TYR A 37 -9.37 6.99 -5.15
C TYR A 37 -10.19 6.94 -3.88
N ASP A 38 -9.94 7.90 -3.01
CA ASP A 38 -10.76 8.25 -1.84
C ASP A 38 -11.60 9.48 -2.21
N TRP A 39 -12.90 9.25 -2.40
CA TRP A 39 -13.88 10.26 -2.74
C TRP A 39 -14.60 10.75 -1.49
N SER A 40 -14.34 11.98 -1.09
CA SER A 40 -14.99 12.60 0.06
C SER A 40 -16.25 13.37 -0.33
N SER A 41 -17.22 13.42 0.58
CA SER A 41 -18.35 14.36 0.50
C SER A 41 -17.90 15.84 0.52
N ASN A 42 -16.68 16.10 0.99
CA ASN A 42 -15.97 17.36 0.76
C ASN A 42 -14.99 17.18 -0.43
N PRO A 43 -15.28 17.75 -1.61
CA PRO A 43 -14.47 17.54 -2.82
C PRO A 43 -13.00 17.95 -2.69
N ASP A 44 -12.69 18.90 -1.80
CA ASP A 44 -11.31 19.35 -1.56
C ASP A 44 -10.43 18.27 -0.90
N GLN A 45 -11.06 17.21 -0.38
CA GLN A 45 -10.38 16.06 0.24
C GLN A 45 -10.26 14.87 -0.70
N ASN A 46 -10.74 14.96 -1.93
CA ASN A 46 -10.57 13.87 -2.90
C ASN A 46 -9.09 13.62 -3.20
N THR A 47 -8.66 12.39 -3.08
CA THR A 47 -7.25 12.04 -3.28
C THR A 47 -7.06 10.66 -3.89
N SER A 48 -5.97 10.50 -4.63
CA SER A 48 -5.54 9.16 -5.04
C SER A 48 -4.90 8.44 -3.87
N VAL A 49 -5.14 7.13 -3.77
CA VAL A 49 -4.59 6.29 -2.72
C VAL A 49 -3.84 5.09 -3.31
N THR A 50 -2.77 4.69 -2.66
CA THR A 50 -2.12 3.42 -2.94
C THR A 50 -2.94 2.26 -2.37
N TYR A 51 -2.69 1.03 -2.83
CA TYR A 51 -3.29 -0.16 -2.23
C TYR A 51 -3.13 -0.17 -0.70
N MET A 52 -1.92 0.08 -0.21
CA MET A 52 -1.66 0.04 1.24
C MET A 52 -2.34 1.16 2.02
N GLN A 53 -2.43 2.37 1.46
CA GLN A 53 -3.20 3.44 2.09
C GLN A 53 -4.68 3.08 2.19
N ALA A 54 -5.26 2.48 1.14
CA ALA A 54 -6.64 2.02 1.16
C ALA A 54 -6.86 0.95 2.23
N ILE A 55 -6.01 -0.09 2.28
CA ILE A 55 -6.10 -1.18 3.26
C ILE A 55 -5.91 -0.67 4.70
N THR A 56 -4.92 0.19 4.93
CA THR A 56 -4.69 0.80 6.25
C THR A 56 -5.91 1.59 6.70
N LYS A 57 -6.49 2.39 5.81
CA LYS A 57 -7.70 3.18 6.09
C LYS A 57 -8.90 2.29 6.38
N ALA A 58 -9.09 1.20 5.62
CA ALA A 58 -10.16 0.23 5.87
C ALA A 58 -10.00 -0.42 7.26
N ASN A 59 -8.77 -0.82 7.64
CA ASN A 59 -8.48 -1.40 8.95
C ASN A 59 -8.74 -0.40 10.09
N GLN A 60 -8.22 0.83 9.98
CA GLN A 60 -8.39 1.90 10.99
C GLN A 60 -9.85 2.27 11.19
N SER A 61 -10.62 2.37 10.12
CA SER A 61 -12.05 2.68 10.16
C SER A 61 -12.95 1.48 10.51
N LYS A 62 -12.36 0.27 10.62
CA LYS A 62 -13.10 -1.00 10.78
C LYS A 62 -14.13 -1.22 9.68
N ALA A 63 -13.89 -0.67 8.50
CA ALA A 63 -14.75 -0.85 7.36
C ALA A 63 -14.57 -2.26 6.79
N LYS A 64 -15.69 -2.86 6.37
CA LYS A 64 -15.66 -4.10 5.59
C LYS A 64 -15.39 -3.73 4.13
N LEU A 65 -14.46 -4.44 3.49
CA LEU A 65 -14.26 -4.34 2.04
C LEU A 65 -15.40 -5.06 1.33
N ASP A 66 -15.82 -4.47 0.21
CA ASP A 66 -16.80 -5.01 -0.71
C ASP A 66 -16.14 -5.24 -2.07
N PHE A 67 -16.29 -6.45 -2.60
CA PHE A 67 -15.87 -6.78 -3.95
C PHE A 67 -17.08 -6.64 -4.87
N ASP A 68 -17.05 -5.67 -5.77
CA ASP A 68 -18.14 -5.46 -6.73
C ASP A 68 -17.97 -6.38 -7.94
N ASP A 69 -18.83 -7.38 -8.06
CA ASP A 69 -18.86 -8.37 -9.14
C ASP A 69 -19.20 -7.79 -10.53
N ASN A 70 -19.71 -6.56 -10.58
CA ASN A 70 -19.97 -5.86 -11.84
C ASN A 70 -18.77 -5.08 -12.35
N THR A 71 -17.97 -4.51 -11.45
CA THR A 71 -16.81 -3.69 -11.80
C THR A 71 -15.49 -4.41 -11.61
N PHE A 72 -15.47 -5.50 -10.84
CA PHE A 72 -14.29 -6.22 -10.39
C PHE A 72 -13.28 -5.29 -9.72
N ASN A 73 -13.78 -4.46 -8.81
CA ASN A 73 -12.99 -3.55 -7.99
C ASN A 73 -13.37 -3.73 -6.52
N LEU A 74 -12.43 -3.39 -5.65
CA LEU A 74 -12.68 -3.31 -4.22
C LEU A 74 -13.17 -1.92 -3.83
N SER A 75 -14.07 -1.87 -2.86
CA SER A 75 -14.56 -0.61 -2.31
C SER A 75 -14.87 -0.72 -0.82
N PHE A 76 -14.92 0.42 -0.15
CA PHE A 76 -15.47 0.57 1.19
C PHE A 76 -15.85 2.03 1.45
N SER A 77 -16.63 2.25 2.50
CA SER A 77 -16.99 3.60 2.94
C SER A 77 -16.62 3.80 4.41
N TYR A 78 -16.23 5.02 4.76
CA TYR A 78 -15.97 5.40 6.13
C TYR A 78 -16.35 6.87 6.39
N LYS A 79 -16.32 7.30 7.65
CA LYS A 79 -16.45 8.70 8.03
C LYS A 79 -15.16 9.18 8.67
N ASP A 80 -14.73 10.39 8.30
CA ASP A 80 -13.61 11.05 8.95
C ASP A 80 -14.01 11.66 10.31
N LEU A 81 -13.07 12.24 11.03
CA LEU A 81 -13.30 12.90 12.32
C LEU A 81 -14.23 14.13 12.22
N LYS A 82 -14.42 14.66 11.02
CA LYS A 82 -15.33 15.79 10.74
C LYS A 82 -16.70 15.33 10.23
N ASN A 83 -16.97 14.01 10.27
CA ASN A 83 -18.17 13.36 9.74
C ASN A 83 -18.35 13.46 8.20
N ASN A 84 -17.31 13.80 7.44
CA ASN A 84 -17.38 13.66 5.99
C ASN A 84 -17.45 12.18 5.62
N VAL A 85 -18.32 11.85 4.68
CA VAL A 85 -18.44 10.50 4.13
C VAL A 85 -17.38 10.34 3.05
N HIS A 86 -16.63 9.25 3.13
CA HIS A 86 -15.63 8.84 2.17
C HIS A 86 -16.04 7.54 1.51
N ASN A 87 -15.91 7.47 0.18
CA ASN A 87 -16.08 6.25 -0.60
C ASN A 87 -14.76 5.95 -1.30
N VAL A 88 -14.15 4.86 -0.93
CA VAL A 88 -12.85 4.45 -1.47
C VAL A 88 -13.05 3.33 -2.47
N PHE A 89 -12.48 3.49 -3.68
CA PHE A 89 -12.43 2.46 -4.71
C PHE A 89 -10.98 2.22 -5.06
N PHE A 90 -10.55 0.97 -5.15
CA PHE A 90 -9.17 0.65 -5.44
C PHE A 90 -9.03 -0.73 -6.06
N THR A 91 -7.87 -0.98 -6.64
CA THR A 91 -7.47 -2.29 -7.16
C THR A 91 -6.42 -2.92 -6.25
N ASP A 92 -6.45 -4.23 -6.16
CA ASP A 92 -5.42 -5.05 -5.55
C ASP A 92 -4.86 -6.07 -6.54
N ALA A 93 -4.05 -7.01 -6.06
CA ALA A 93 -3.45 -8.02 -6.93
C ALA A 93 -4.47 -9.00 -7.53
N ALA A 94 -5.59 -9.26 -6.85
CA ALA A 94 -6.60 -10.18 -7.35
C ALA A 94 -7.46 -9.52 -8.45
N THR A 95 -7.88 -8.27 -8.25
CA THR A 95 -8.61 -7.50 -9.27
C THR A 95 -7.74 -7.24 -10.51
N LEU A 96 -6.46 -6.92 -10.32
CA LEU A 96 -5.51 -6.78 -11.42
C LEU A 96 -5.22 -8.11 -12.13
N PHE A 97 -5.18 -9.23 -11.39
CA PHE A 97 -5.05 -10.56 -11.98
C PHE A 97 -6.20 -10.84 -12.96
N ASN A 98 -7.44 -10.55 -12.58
CA ASN A 98 -8.59 -10.72 -13.46
C ASN A 98 -8.45 -9.89 -14.75
N THR A 99 -8.03 -8.63 -14.62
CA THR A 99 -7.81 -7.75 -15.79
C THR A 99 -6.70 -8.27 -16.70
N MET A 100 -5.61 -8.78 -16.13
CA MET A 100 -4.52 -9.40 -16.89
C MET A 100 -4.94 -10.72 -17.55
N ARG A 101 -5.73 -11.54 -16.85
CA ARG A 101 -6.30 -12.77 -17.37
C ARG A 101 -7.18 -12.48 -18.59
N PHE A 102 -8.08 -11.49 -18.48
CA PHE A 102 -8.87 -11.01 -19.59
C PHE A 102 -7.98 -10.52 -20.75
N ALA A 103 -6.98 -9.67 -20.48
CA ALA A 103 -6.07 -9.16 -21.50
C ALA A 103 -5.33 -10.28 -22.25
N SER A 104 -5.06 -11.40 -21.59
CA SER A 104 -4.38 -12.54 -22.22
C SER A 104 -5.23 -13.31 -23.23
N GLU A 105 -6.53 -13.07 -23.28
CA GLU A 105 -7.43 -13.64 -24.30
C GLU A 105 -7.34 -12.90 -25.64
N TYR A 106 -6.81 -11.68 -25.61
CA TYR A 106 -6.55 -10.88 -26.79
C TYR A 106 -5.05 -10.94 -27.11
N PRO A 107 -4.66 -11.04 -28.39
CA PRO A 107 -3.25 -11.01 -28.77
C PRO A 107 -2.69 -9.58 -28.71
N LEU A 108 -2.79 -8.94 -27.53
CA LEU A 108 -2.28 -7.61 -27.28
C LEU A 108 -0.75 -7.59 -27.28
N ALA A 109 -0.15 -6.42 -27.50
CA ALA A 109 1.30 -6.23 -27.40
C ALA A 109 1.81 -6.45 -25.96
N GLY A 110 0.96 -6.23 -24.95
CA GLY A 110 1.27 -6.43 -23.54
C GLY A 110 0.42 -5.55 -22.62
N THR A 111 0.85 -5.48 -21.38
CA THR A 111 0.26 -4.62 -20.34
C THR A 111 1.28 -3.62 -19.82
N ALA A 112 0.82 -2.48 -19.33
CA ALA A 112 1.62 -1.47 -18.67
C ALA A 112 0.99 -1.12 -17.31
N LEU A 113 1.74 -1.21 -16.22
CA LEU A 113 1.22 -0.94 -14.88
C LEU A 113 1.36 0.55 -14.55
N TRP A 114 0.27 1.17 -14.18
CA TRP A 114 0.22 2.53 -13.66
C TRP A 114 -0.30 2.50 -12.21
N ARG A 115 0.50 2.81 -11.20
CA ARG A 115 1.91 3.16 -11.25
C ARG A 115 2.73 2.35 -10.25
N LEU A 116 4.03 2.25 -10.47
CA LEU A 116 4.96 1.63 -9.50
C LEU A 116 4.93 2.37 -8.16
N GLY A 117 4.91 1.58 -7.07
CA GLY A 117 4.85 2.05 -5.69
C GLY A 117 3.43 2.32 -5.19
N SER A 118 2.40 2.18 -6.04
CA SER A 118 0.99 2.25 -5.63
C SER A 118 0.31 0.89 -5.61
N GLU A 119 0.89 -0.07 -6.31
CA GLU A 119 0.34 -1.39 -6.51
C GLU A 119 0.35 -2.26 -5.27
N ASP A 120 -0.48 -3.27 -5.29
CA ASP A 120 -0.34 -4.43 -4.43
C ASP A 120 0.81 -5.30 -4.94
N ALA A 121 1.87 -5.41 -4.17
CA ALA A 121 3.10 -6.11 -4.57
C ALA A 121 2.89 -7.60 -4.89
N ARG A 122 1.77 -8.21 -4.47
CA ARG A 122 1.42 -9.60 -4.82
C ARG A 122 1.25 -9.80 -6.32
N ILE A 123 0.92 -8.72 -7.10
CA ILE A 123 0.75 -8.79 -8.56
C ILE A 123 2.02 -9.26 -9.27
N TRP A 124 3.20 -9.01 -8.70
CA TRP A 124 4.47 -9.43 -9.28
C TRP A 124 4.65 -10.95 -9.36
N ASN A 125 3.86 -11.72 -8.61
CA ASN A 125 3.81 -13.18 -8.76
C ASN A 125 3.20 -13.60 -10.10
N TYR A 126 2.45 -12.73 -10.78
CA TYR A 126 1.66 -13.03 -11.96
C TYR A 126 2.02 -12.20 -13.19
N TYR A 127 2.66 -11.06 -13.02
CA TYR A 127 2.89 -10.07 -14.09
C TYR A 127 3.63 -10.62 -15.31
N ASN A 128 4.52 -11.59 -15.10
CA ASN A 128 5.29 -12.26 -16.16
C ASN A 128 4.79 -13.69 -16.45
N LYS A 129 3.57 -14.04 -16.04
CA LYS A 129 3.01 -15.37 -16.28
C LYS A 129 2.17 -15.38 -17.54
N ASP A 130 2.18 -16.53 -18.22
CA ASP A 130 1.22 -16.79 -19.30
C ASP A 130 -0.14 -17.15 -18.66
N LEU A 131 -1.07 -16.20 -18.73
CA LEU A 131 -2.42 -16.33 -18.22
C LEU A 131 -3.43 -16.76 -19.27
N SER A 132 -2.96 -17.26 -20.43
CA SER A 132 -3.83 -17.77 -21.48
C SER A 132 -4.66 -18.97 -21.02
N ALA A 133 -5.75 -19.25 -21.72
CA ALA A 133 -6.64 -20.37 -21.43
C ALA A 133 -5.90 -21.74 -21.36
N ALA A 134 -4.80 -21.91 -22.10
CA ALA A 134 -4.00 -23.12 -22.10
C ALA A 134 -3.17 -23.31 -20.81
N ASN A 135 -2.84 -22.24 -20.10
CA ASN A 135 -1.93 -22.26 -18.96
C ASN A 135 -2.54 -21.80 -17.65
N ILE A 136 -3.65 -21.06 -17.68
CA ILE A 136 -4.28 -20.46 -16.51
C ILE A 136 -4.58 -21.49 -15.39
N ALA A 137 -5.04 -22.69 -15.74
CA ALA A 137 -5.33 -23.74 -14.77
C ALA A 137 -4.11 -24.24 -13.98
N LYS A 138 -2.89 -23.91 -14.45
CA LYS A 138 -1.62 -24.26 -13.78
C LYS A 138 -1.16 -23.18 -12.82
N ILE A 139 -1.79 -22.02 -12.83
CA ILE A 139 -1.41 -20.87 -12.02
C ILE A 139 -1.83 -21.10 -10.56
N ASN A 140 -0.86 -20.95 -9.65
CA ASN A 140 -1.12 -21.04 -8.22
C ASN A 140 -1.61 -19.69 -7.69
N LEU A 141 -2.85 -19.60 -7.24
CA LEU A 141 -3.44 -18.37 -6.68
C LEU A 141 -3.26 -18.22 -5.16
N LYS A 142 -2.72 -19.23 -4.46
CA LYS A 142 -2.47 -19.14 -3.00
C LYS A 142 -1.64 -17.92 -2.56
N PRO A 143 -0.66 -17.42 -3.33
CA PRO A 143 0.04 -16.19 -2.96
C PRO A 143 -0.87 -14.96 -2.81
N LEU A 144 -2.03 -14.93 -3.44
CA LEU A 144 -3.01 -13.86 -3.27
C LEU A 144 -3.73 -13.89 -1.91
N GLU A 145 -3.79 -15.05 -1.26
CA GLU A 145 -4.47 -15.21 0.04
C GLU A 145 -3.68 -14.62 1.22
N ASN A 146 -2.39 -14.32 1.04
CA ASN A 146 -1.53 -13.78 2.09
C ASN A 146 -0.98 -12.40 1.71
N VAL A 147 -1.35 -11.39 2.46
CA VAL A 147 -0.85 -10.03 2.32
C VAL A 147 0.23 -9.78 3.36
N LYS A 148 1.47 -9.57 2.92
CA LYS A 148 2.57 -9.28 3.85
C LYS A 148 2.32 -7.95 4.57
N GLY A 149 2.67 -7.89 5.86
CA GLY A 149 2.75 -6.64 6.59
C GLY A 149 3.76 -5.69 5.95
N GLN A 150 3.54 -4.41 6.08
CA GLN A 150 4.29 -3.38 5.36
C GLN A 150 5.32 -2.70 6.26
N THR A 151 6.46 -2.38 5.69
CA THR A 151 7.53 -1.63 6.38
C THR A 151 7.29 -0.12 6.41
N MET A 152 6.17 0.36 5.86
CA MET A 152 5.76 1.77 6.00
C MET A 152 5.51 2.12 7.46
N VAL A 153 5.76 3.37 7.80
CA VAL A 153 5.50 3.91 9.14
C VAL A 153 4.32 4.87 9.04
N ASP A 154 3.28 4.60 9.81
CA ASP A 154 2.15 5.49 10.00
C ASP A 154 2.37 6.28 11.29
N TYR A 155 2.54 7.60 11.19
CA TYR A 155 2.76 8.48 12.33
C TYR A 155 1.45 9.07 12.81
N ILE A 156 1.17 8.93 14.11
CA ILE A 156 -0.03 9.45 14.79
C ILE A 156 0.39 10.51 15.80
N GLY A 157 -0.29 11.66 15.77
CA GLY A 157 0.00 12.79 16.68
C GLY A 157 1.23 13.59 16.28
N ASP A 158 1.62 14.48 17.16
CA ASP A 158 2.75 15.41 17.01
C ASP A 158 3.65 15.34 18.23
N GLY A 159 4.93 15.63 18.07
CA GLY A 159 5.92 15.65 19.14
C GLY A 159 7.23 14.96 18.76
N GLU A 160 8.18 15.02 19.69
CA GLU A 160 9.56 14.54 19.48
C GLU A 160 9.79 13.13 20.05
N VAL A 161 8.91 12.66 20.93
CA VAL A 161 8.98 11.30 21.48
C VAL A 161 8.24 10.34 20.57
N LEU A 162 8.86 9.21 20.27
CA LEU A 162 8.33 8.18 19.37
C LEU A 162 8.08 6.89 20.15
N ASP A 163 6.81 6.46 20.16
CA ASP A 163 6.43 5.15 20.72
C ASP A 163 5.88 4.25 19.60
N VAL A 164 6.46 3.08 19.44
CA VAL A 164 5.96 2.08 18.47
C VAL A 164 4.74 1.39 19.07
N LEU A 165 3.55 1.71 18.57
CA LEU A 165 2.28 1.10 18.99
C LEU A 165 2.03 -0.25 18.34
N ASN A 166 2.34 -0.37 17.05
CA ASN A 166 2.15 -1.58 16.29
C ASN A 166 3.34 -1.87 15.36
N THR A 167 3.58 -3.16 15.15
CA THR A 167 4.54 -3.67 14.17
C THR A 167 3.82 -4.35 13.02
N PRO A 168 4.46 -4.49 11.84
CA PRO A 168 3.86 -5.15 10.69
C PRO A 168 3.39 -6.57 10.97
N LYS A 169 2.14 -6.85 10.63
CA LYS A 169 1.56 -8.20 10.66
C LYS A 169 0.98 -8.52 9.30
N SER A 170 1.08 -9.77 8.87
CA SER A 170 0.47 -10.22 7.63
C SER A 170 -1.05 -10.31 7.76
N GLY A 171 -1.75 -9.92 6.69
CA GLY A 171 -3.18 -10.12 6.52
C GLY A 171 -3.49 -11.43 5.81
N LYS A 172 -4.77 -11.80 5.83
CA LYS A 172 -5.28 -13.03 5.22
C LYS A 172 -6.57 -12.75 4.46
N ILE A 173 -6.66 -13.31 3.25
CA ILE A 173 -7.80 -13.17 2.34
C ILE A 173 -8.32 -14.57 2.01
N ALA A 174 -9.63 -14.73 1.93
CA ALA A 174 -10.26 -15.86 1.26
C ALA A 174 -10.72 -15.40 -0.13
N LEU A 175 -10.47 -16.24 -1.14
CA LEU A 175 -10.84 -15.97 -2.52
C LEU A 175 -11.93 -16.97 -2.96
N GLU A 176 -12.91 -16.47 -3.70
CA GLU A 176 -13.80 -17.30 -4.50
C GLU A 176 -13.35 -17.25 -5.97
N ILE A 177 -13.35 -18.41 -6.62
CA ILE A 177 -12.81 -18.56 -7.97
C ILE A 177 -13.81 -19.31 -8.83
N ASP A 178 -14.23 -18.72 -9.94
CA ASP A 178 -14.88 -19.47 -11.00
C ASP A 178 -13.85 -20.36 -11.69
N LYS A 179 -14.02 -21.69 -11.51
CA LYS A 179 -13.09 -22.68 -12.05
C LYS A 179 -13.22 -22.88 -13.56
N ASN A 180 -14.32 -22.44 -14.18
CA ASN A 180 -14.51 -22.57 -15.62
C ASN A 180 -13.75 -21.47 -16.36
N GLU A 181 -13.85 -20.24 -15.85
CA GLU A 181 -13.20 -19.08 -16.46
C GLU A 181 -11.85 -18.75 -15.83
N ASN A 182 -11.57 -19.36 -14.66
CA ASN A 182 -10.36 -19.10 -13.86
C ASN A 182 -10.19 -17.62 -13.55
N ILE A 183 -11.27 -17.01 -13.09
CA ILE A 183 -11.31 -15.63 -12.58
C ILE A 183 -11.69 -15.62 -11.10
N ILE A 184 -11.25 -14.60 -10.40
CA ILE A 184 -11.61 -14.38 -9.00
C ILE A 184 -12.94 -13.64 -8.98
N THR A 185 -13.94 -14.23 -8.32
CA THR A 185 -15.32 -13.71 -8.30
C THR A 185 -15.68 -13.04 -6.99
N ASP A 186 -14.94 -13.29 -5.92
CA ASP A 186 -15.09 -12.59 -4.64
C ASP A 186 -13.81 -12.65 -3.81
N GLU A 187 -13.66 -11.65 -2.94
CA GLU A 187 -12.55 -11.52 -2.00
C GLU A 187 -13.07 -11.12 -0.62
N ASN A 188 -12.71 -11.92 0.38
CA ASN A 188 -13.02 -11.61 1.76
C ASN A 188 -11.75 -11.45 2.59
N TYR A 189 -11.47 -10.24 3.07
CA TYR A 189 -10.36 -9.95 3.96
C TYR A 189 -10.67 -10.44 5.37
N ILE A 190 -10.12 -11.61 5.74
CA ILE A 190 -10.29 -12.23 7.06
C ILE A 190 -9.54 -11.41 8.12
N THR A 191 -8.33 -10.99 7.79
CA THR A 191 -7.51 -10.08 8.60
C THR A 191 -6.78 -9.10 7.69
N TYR A 192 -6.76 -7.82 8.11
CA TYR A 192 -6.00 -6.80 7.40
C TYR A 192 -4.51 -6.90 7.71
N PRO A 193 -3.61 -6.67 6.73
CA PRO A 193 -2.21 -6.45 7.01
C PRO A 193 -2.04 -5.13 7.78
N THR A 194 -1.02 -5.04 8.62
CA THR A 194 -0.67 -3.80 9.32
C THR A 194 0.71 -3.30 8.90
N SER A 195 0.94 -2.01 9.10
CA SER A 195 2.22 -1.32 9.02
C SER A 195 2.79 -1.04 10.42
N TYR A 196 3.94 -0.40 10.50
CA TYR A 196 4.36 0.25 11.73
C TYR A 196 3.39 1.40 12.05
N GLU A 197 2.93 1.45 13.28
CA GLU A 197 2.17 2.57 13.82
C GLU A 197 3.00 3.19 14.94
N VAL A 198 3.41 4.44 14.73
CA VAL A 198 4.31 5.16 15.65
C VAL A 198 3.58 6.40 16.14
N GLN A 199 3.35 6.44 17.45
CA GLN A 199 2.80 7.62 18.09
C GLN A 199 3.92 8.64 18.31
N LYS A 200 3.66 9.87 17.89
CA LYS A 200 4.45 11.05 18.19
C LYS A 200 3.78 11.79 19.35
N HIS A 201 4.53 12.11 20.37
CA HIS A 201 4.02 12.88 21.50
C HIS A 201 5.15 13.63 22.21
N GLY A 202 4.80 14.37 23.26
CA GLY A 202 5.74 15.20 24.02
C GLY A 202 6.16 16.45 23.25
N GLU A 203 6.18 17.55 23.96
CA GLU A 203 6.73 18.81 23.48
C GLU A 203 7.99 19.10 24.29
N ALA A 204 9.07 19.47 23.61
CA ALA A 204 10.25 19.98 24.30
C ALA A 204 9.87 21.30 24.99
N PRO A 205 10.16 21.47 26.28
CA PRO A 205 9.91 22.73 26.97
C PRO A 205 10.63 23.88 26.25
N ALA A 206 9.97 25.02 26.16
CA ALA A 206 10.56 26.18 25.51
C ALA A 206 11.90 26.56 26.18
N LYS A 207 12.95 26.76 25.40
CA LYS A 207 14.31 27.08 25.82
C LYS A 207 15.12 25.93 26.44
N GLU A 208 14.70 24.70 26.27
CA GLU A 208 15.53 23.53 26.54
C GLU A 208 16.18 23.02 25.24
N LEU A 209 17.36 22.45 25.36
CA LEU A 209 18.09 21.78 24.30
C LEU A 209 18.79 20.56 24.85
N VAL A 210 18.99 19.57 23.98
CA VAL A 210 19.78 18.38 24.28
C VAL A 210 21.08 18.46 23.48
N LEU A 211 22.21 18.31 24.16
CA LEU A 211 23.50 18.15 23.50
C LEU A 211 23.71 16.70 23.12
N THR A 212 24.03 16.44 21.86
CA THR A 212 24.38 15.11 21.36
C THR A 212 25.78 15.10 20.77
N PHE A 213 26.46 13.97 20.94
CA PHE A 213 27.77 13.71 20.38
C PHE A 213 27.72 12.38 19.65
N ASP A 214 27.93 12.42 18.33
CA ASP A 214 27.78 11.27 17.47
C ASP A 214 29.14 10.68 17.08
N ASP A 215 29.16 9.41 16.66
CA ASP A 215 30.30 8.70 16.09
C ASP A 215 31.50 8.46 17.00
N GLY A 216 31.38 8.74 18.31
CA GLY A 216 32.39 8.41 19.31
C GLY A 216 32.40 6.94 19.74
N PRO A 217 33.24 6.58 20.72
CA PRO A 217 34.24 7.42 21.40
C PRO A 217 35.50 7.66 20.58
N ASP A 218 36.17 8.75 20.89
CA ASP A 218 37.54 9.06 20.48
C ASP A 218 38.45 9.10 21.70
N GLU A 219 39.59 8.42 21.66
CA GLU A 219 40.50 8.28 22.83
C GLU A 219 41.02 9.63 23.32
N THR A 220 41.19 10.60 22.47
CA THR A 220 41.76 11.89 22.79
C THR A 220 40.71 12.93 23.11
N TYR A 221 39.62 13.00 22.36
CA TYR A 221 38.66 14.11 22.46
C TYR A 221 37.48 13.79 23.38
N THR A 222 37.01 12.53 23.41
CA THR A 222 35.87 12.18 24.27
C THR A 222 36.12 12.47 25.73
N PRO A 223 37.30 12.16 26.35
CA PRO A 223 37.59 12.54 27.72
C PRO A 223 37.55 14.05 27.95
N GLN A 224 38.09 14.84 27.04
CA GLN A 224 38.06 16.30 27.13
C GLN A 224 36.65 16.87 27.09
N VAL A 225 35.77 16.32 26.25
CA VAL A 225 34.35 16.69 26.21
C VAL A 225 33.67 16.36 27.53
N LEU A 226 33.90 15.15 28.07
CA LEU A 226 33.36 14.72 29.37
C LEU A 226 33.81 15.61 30.54
N ASP A 227 35.09 16.04 30.54
CA ASP A 227 35.60 16.96 31.53
C ASP A 227 34.91 18.34 31.50
N VAL A 228 34.66 18.86 30.28
CA VAL A 228 33.95 20.12 30.11
C VAL A 228 32.50 19.99 30.57
N LEU A 229 31.82 18.93 30.15
CA LEU A 229 30.42 18.66 30.54
C LEU A 229 30.31 18.54 32.07
N SER A 230 31.23 17.78 32.69
CA SER A 230 31.27 17.61 34.14
C SER A 230 31.52 18.94 34.87
N LYS A 231 32.48 19.72 34.40
CA LYS A 231 32.80 21.05 34.97
C LYS A 231 31.60 21.99 34.94
N HIS A 232 30.78 21.95 33.92
CA HIS A 232 29.61 22.81 33.76
C HIS A 232 28.30 22.17 34.19
N HIS A 233 28.32 20.94 34.70
CA HIS A 233 27.15 20.15 35.11
C HIS A 233 26.09 20.04 33.99
N VAL A 234 26.53 19.89 32.74
CA VAL A 234 25.65 19.79 31.57
C VAL A 234 25.44 18.33 31.21
N PRO A 235 24.20 17.82 31.21
CA PRO A 235 23.90 16.50 30.66
C PRO A 235 24.03 16.47 29.15
N ALA A 236 24.48 15.33 28.63
CA ALA A 236 24.57 15.12 27.17
C ALA A 236 24.30 13.65 26.83
N VAL A 237 23.99 13.38 25.57
CA VAL A 237 23.78 12.03 25.03
C VAL A 237 24.91 11.75 24.05
N PHE A 238 25.49 10.54 24.14
CA PHE A 238 26.51 10.06 23.23
C PHE A 238 25.97 8.90 22.41
N PHE A 239 26.05 9.01 21.09
CA PHE A 239 25.74 7.92 20.15
C PHE A 239 27.07 7.30 19.68
N LEU A 240 27.36 6.12 20.21
CA LEU A 240 28.66 5.48 20.05
C LEU A 240 28.70 4.51 18.89
N ILE A 241 29.82 4.47 18.17
CA ILE A 241 30.11 3.44 17.18
C ILE A 241 30.79 2.26 17.90
N GLY A 242 30.21 1.05 17.77
CA GLY A 242 30.72 -0.13 18.45
C GLY A 242 32.22 -0.44 18.17
N LEU A 243 32.67 -0.22 16.96
CA LEU A 243 34.10 -0.38 16.58
C LEU A 243 35.05 0.53 17.34
N ASN A 244 34.58 1.70 17.81
CA ASN A 244 35.41 2.65 18.55
C ASN A 244 35.32 2.42 20.08
N SER A 245 34.51 1.44 20.52
CA SER A 245 34.20 1.21 21.93
C SER A 245 34.92 -0.02 22.51
N GLU A 246 35.77 -0.71 21.71
CA GLU A 246 36.55 -1.90 22.11
C GLU A 246 37.90 -1.53 22.72
#